data_1b52e65a46b60cbfd1365edb5cc1e892
#
_entry.id   1b52e65a46b60cbfd1365edb5cc1e892
#
_cell.length_a   1.000
_cell.length_b   1.000
_cell.length_c   1.000
_cell.angle_alpha   90.00
_cell.angle_beta   90.00
_cell.angle_gamma   90.00
#
_symmetry.space_group_name_H-M   'P 1'
#
loop_
_entity.id
_entity.type
_entity.pdbx_description
1 polymer ?
#
loop_
_entity_poly.entity_id
_entity_poly.type
_entity_poly.pdbx_seq_one_letter_code
_entity_poly.pdbx_strand_id
1 'polypeptide(L)'
;DSSIVVAAMAGLSEKPVKTFSIGFDHERFSELPHARKIAELYGTDHHEFVVSAEMSDVLPKLAWHYGEPYADSSALPSYYVSRETRRHVTVALNGDGGDEDFAGYVRYFAMKAARLYDAVPGPLKRVIMAGAEYLPEKDAPFSTLWKAKRFLRSGIFTDVSQRHLKMICYISEEDKQGLYTPAMLAAMGERRAGERPDAANYLAHGFEHAKGQDFVNQMLYTDVVTYLPECLMVKMDIASMANSLEARSPFLDHELMELAFRMPGDWKLKGLRGHKWIL
;
A
#
# COMPACT_ATOMS: atom_id res chain seq x y z
N ASP A 1 -5.33 10.38 -6.16
CA ASP A 1 -4.16 10.32 -7.03
C ASP A 1 -4.57 10.31 -8.49
N SER A 2 -5.20 9.26 -8.98
CA SER A 2 -5.66 9.19 -10.37
C SER A 2 -6.57 10.37 -10.76
N SER A 3 -7.38 10.91 -9.83
CA SER A 3 -8.21 12.09 -10.07
C SER A 3 -7.38 13.34 -10.39
N ILE A 4 -6.23 13.51 -9.74
CA ILE A 4 -5.31 14.65 -10.01
C ILE A 4 -4.69 14.47 -11.41
N VAL A 5 -4.29 13.24 -11.76
CA VAL A 5 -3.79 12.94 -13.10
C VAL A 5 -4.83 13.25 -14.16
N VAL A 6 -6.09 12.85 -13.95
CA VAL A 6 -7.22 13.17 -14.85
C VAL A 6 -7.42 14.68 -14.98
N ALA A 7 -7.40 15.41 -13.85
CA ALA A 7 -7.54 16.86 -13.84
C ALA A 7 -6.44 17.56 -14.65
N ALA A 8 -5.18 17.15 -14.46
CA ALA A 8 -4.05 17.67 -15.20
C ALA A 8 -4.14 17.35 -16.70
N MET A 9 -4.47 16.11 -17.05
CA MET A 9 -4.65 15.68 -18.44
C MET A 9 -5.78 16.47 -19.13
N ALA A 10 -6.92 16.64 -18.46
CA ALA A 10 -8.05 17.37 -19.01
C ALA A 10 -7.72 18.85 -19.26
N GLY A 11 -6.89 19.46 -18.40
CA GLY A 11 -6.44 20.83 -18.59
C GLY A 11 -5.41 21.01 -19.72
N LEU A 12 -4.74 19.93 -20.12
CA LEU A 12 -3.70 19.93 -21.16
C LEU A 12 -4.19 19.38 -22.50
N SER A 13 -5.38 18.79 -22.57
CA SER A 13 -5.90 18.13 -23.74
C SER A 13 -7.02 18.94 -24.39
N GLU A 14 -6.97 19.07 -25.73
CA GLU A 14 -8.04 19.66 -26.51
C GLU A 14 -9.24 18.70 -26.72
N LYS A 15 -9.04 17.40 -26.50
CA LYS A 15 -10.05 16.36 -26.67
C LYS A 15 -10.40 15.75 -25.33
N PRO A 16 -11.64 15.22 -25.16
CA PRO A 16 -11.98 14.48 -23.96
C PRO A 16 -10.97 13.37 -23.67
N VAL A 17 -10.42 13.38 -22.45
CA VAL A 17 -9.48 12.36 -21.98
C VAL A 17 -10.24 11.06 -21.80
N LYS A 18 -9.71 9.96 -22.32
CA LYS A 18 -10.26 8.62 -22.04
C LYS A 18 -9.89 8.20 -20.62
N THR A 19 -10.88 7.83 -19.84
CA THR A 19 -10.67 7.33 -18.48
C THR A 19 -11.31 5.96 -18.30
N PHE A 20 -10.69 5.12 -17.50
CA PHE A 20 -11.07 3.73 -17.31
C PHE A 20 -11.17 3.41 -15.82
N SER A 21 -12.25 2.77 -15.41
CA SER A 21 -12.45 2.34 -14.04
C SER A 21 -12.99 0.93 -13.97
N ILE A 22 -12.54 0.18 -12.98
CA ILE A 22 -13.03 -1.16 -12.69
C ILE A 22 -13.88 -1.14 -11.43
N GLY A 23 -14.99 -1.84 -11.45
CA GLY A 23 -15.84 -2.11 -10.30
C GLY A 23 -15.98 -3.60 -10.05
N PHE A 24 -16.49 -3.93 -8.89
CA PHE A 24 -16.81 -5.29 -8.46
C PHE A 24 -18.30 -5.38 -8.13
N ASP A 25 -18.86 -6.58 -8.16
CA ASP A 25 -20.27 -6.85 -7.80
C ASP A 25 -20.60 -6.44 -6.35
N HIS A 26 -19.59 -6.29 -5.49
CA HIS A 26 -19.74 -5.79 -4.14
C HIS A 26 -19.60 -4.26 -4.07
N GLU A 27 -20.72 -3.56 -3.89
CA GLU A 27 -20.77 -2.09 -3.79
C GLU A 27 -19.79 -1.49 -2.77
N ARG A 28 -19.51 -2.20 -1.66
CA ARG A 28 -18.62 -1.73 -0.60
C ARG A 28 -17.18 -1.48 -1.04
N PHE A 29 -16.73 -2.13 -2.11
CA PHE A 29 -15.37 -2.05 -2.63
C PHE A 29 -15.30 -1.34 -3.99
N SER A 30 -16.44 -0.85 -4.50
CA SER A 30 -16.52 -0.20 -5.80
C SER A 30 -16.20 1.29 -5.67
N GLU A 31 -15.19 1.75 -6.38
CA GLU A 31 -14.82 3.16 -6.50
C GLU A 31 -15.53 3.85 -7.67
N LEU A 32 -16.37 3.14 -8.44
CA LEU A 32 -17.07 3.67 -9.61
C LEU A 32 -17.87 4.96 -9.32
N PRO A 33 -18.60 5.10 -8.18
CA PRO A 33 -19.32 6.34 -7.90
C PRO A 33 -18.40 7.57 -7.79
N HIS A 34 -17.18 7.39 -7.30
CA HIS A 34 -16.18 8.47 -7.25
C HIS A 34 -15.58 8.76 -8.62
N ALA A 35 -15.28 7.72 -9.40
CA ALA A 35 -14.75 7.84 -10.75
C ALA A 35 -15.73 8.59 -11.67
N ARG A 36 -17.05 8.30 -11.59
CA ARG A 36 -18.11 9.01 -12.34
C ARG A 36 -18.13 10.50 -12.04
N LYS A 37 -18.05 10.89 -10.77
CA LYS A 37 -18.01 12.30 -10.38
C LYS A 37 -16.82 13.04 -10.99
N ILE A 38 -15.66 12.41 -11.05
CA ILE A 38 -14.48 12.99 -11.68
C ILE A 38 -14.66 13.06 -13.19
N ALA A 39 -15.21 12.02 -13.80
CA ALA A 39 -15.50 11.99 -15.23
C ALA A 39 -16.48 13.08 -15.64
N GLU A 40 -17.55 13.27 -14.88
CA GLU A 40 -18.54 14.34 -15.10
C GLU A 40 -17.90 15.72 -14.93
N LEU A 41 -17.09 15.92 -13.86
CA LEU A 41 -16.46 17.19 -13.55
C LEU A 41 -15.51 17.66 -14.66
N TYR A 42 -14.75 16.74 -15.25
CA TYR A 42 -13.73 17.03 -16.28
C TYR A 42 -14.17 16.68 -17.70
N GLY A 43 -15.40 16.21 -17.91
CA GLY A 43 -15.94 15.91 -19.24
C GLY A 43 -15.15 14.82 -19.97
N THR A 44 -14.73 13.77 -19.27
CA THR A 44 -13.92 12.69 -19.86
C THR A 44 -14.77 11.70 -20.67
N ASP A 45 -14.15 11.02 -21.63
CA ASP A 45 -14.70 9.82 -22.29
C ASP A 45 -14.47 8.63 -21.36
N HIS A 46 -15.45 8.39 -20.46
CA HIS A 46 -15.32 7.46 -19.33
C HIS A 46 -15.86 6.08 -19.63
N HIS A 47 -15.03 5.07 -19.41
CA HIS A 47 -15.37 3.66 -19.59
C HIS A 47 -15.33 2.93 -18.24
N GLU A 48 -16.42 2.27 -17.89
CA GLU A 48 -16.54 1.46 -16.68
C GLU A 48 -16.65 -0.01 -17.00
N PHE A 49 -15.94 -0.82 -16.24
CA PHE A 49 -15.99 -2.28 -16.35
C PHE A 49 -16.33 -2.88 -15.00
N VAL A 50 -17.33 -3.75 -14.98
CA VAL A 50 -17.63 -4.56 -13.78
C VAL A 50 -17.09 -5.95 -14.00
N VAL A 51 -16.23 -6.41 -13.12
CA VAL A 51 -15.63 -7.73 -13.17
C VAL A 51 -16.33 -8.63 -12.17
N SER A 52 -16.94 -9.70 -12.66
CA SER A 52 -17.44 -10.79 -11.83
C SER A 52 -16.25 -11.64 -11.34
N ALA A 53 -16.42 -12.23 -10.15
CA ALA A 53 -15.34 -12.90 -9.43
C ALA A 53 -14.96 -14.30 -9.96
N GLU A 54 -15.12 -14.58 -11.25
CA GLU A 54 -14.57 -15.80 -11.88
C GLU A 54 -13.04 -15.67 -12.02
N MET A 55 -12.38 -15.63 -10.85
CA MET A 55 -10.95 -15.37 -10.72
C MET A 55 -10.08 -16.58 -11.06
N SER A 56 -10.66 -17.77 -11.10
CA SER A 56 -9.94 -19.04 -11.24
C SER A 56 -9.10 -19.13 -12.51
N ASP A 57 -9.59 -18.57 -13.62
CA ASP A 57 -8.95 -18.69 -14.91
C ASP A 57 -7.75 -17.75 -15.10
N VAL A 58 -7.68 -16.70 -14.30
CA VAL A 58 -6.61 -15.68 -14.40
C VAL A 58 -5.45 -15.96 -13.45
N LEU A 59 -5.70 -16.58 -12.30
CA LEU A 59 -4.66 -16.87 -11.31
C LEU A 59 -3.48 -17.69 -11.87
N PRO A 60 -3.69 -18.78 -12.65
CA PRO A 60 -2.58 -19.51 -13.25
C PRO A 60 -1.78 -18.65 -14.24
N LYS A 61 -2.44 -17.77 -15.00
CA LYS A 61 -1.77 -16.84 -15.92
C LYS A 61 -0.93 -15.82 -15.18
N LEU A 62 -1.49 -15.23 -14.11
CA LEU A 62 -0.76 -14.30 -13.26
C LEU A 62 0.46 -14.99 -12.63
N ALA A 63 0.30 -16.17 -12.05
CA ALA A 63 1.41 -16.92 -11.46
C ALA A 63 2.52 -17.20 -12.49
N TRP A 64 2.15 -17.51 -13.73
CA TRP A 64 3.10 -17.70 -14.82
C TRP A 64 3.84 -16.40 -15.19
N HIS A 65 3.12 -15.27 -15.29
CA HIS A 65 3.71 -13.97 -15.65
C HIS A 65 4.62 -13.42 -14.52
N TYR A 66 4.24 -13.60 -13.25
CA TYR A 66 5.07 -13.21 -12.12
C TYR A 66 6.29 -14.11 -11.94
N GLY A 67 6.24 -15.36 -12.42
CA GLY A 67 7.31 -16.35 -12.26
C GLY A 67 7.46 -16.89 -10.84
N GLU A 68 6.65 -16.41 -9.91
CA GLU A 68 6.64 -16.81 -8.50
C GLU A 68 5.24 -16.64 -7.89
N PRO A 69 4.96 -17.22 -6.70
CA PRO A 69 3.76 -16.93 -5.96
C PRO A 69 3.75 -15.46 -5.50
N TYR A 70 2.93 -14.65 -6.11
CA TYR A 70 2.80 -13.22 -5.79
C TYR A 70 1.61 -12.99 -4.86
N ALA A 71 1.85 -12.36 -3.71
CA ALA A 71 0.87 -12.33 -2.61
C ALA A 71 -0.04 -11.09 -2.57
N ASP A 72 0.16 -10.07 -3.41
CA ASP A 72 -0.72 -8.90 -3.46
C ASP A 72 -1.99 -9.21 -4.25
N SER A 73 -3.13 -9.31 -3.55
CA SER A 73 -4.43 -9.60 -4.15
C SER A 73 -4.88 -8.54 -5.17
N SER A 74 -4.32 -7.32 -5.13
CA SER A 74 -4.61 -6.27 -6.11
C SER A 74 -4.00 -6.50 -7.49
N ALA A 75 -3.14 -7.51 -7.65
CA ALA A 75 -2.66 -7.97 -8.96
C ALA A 75 -3.81 -8.38 -9.89
N LEU A 76 -4.85 -8.98 -9.33
CA LEU A 76 -6.01 -9.44 -10.10
C LEU A 76 -6.82 -8.27 -10.68
N PRO A 77 -7.30 -7.29 -9.89
CA PRO A 77 -7.94 -6.10 -10.47
C PRO A 77 -7.03 -5.32 -11.41
N SER A 78 -5.72 -5.23 -11.13
CA SER A 78 -4.77 -4.59 -12.04
C SER A 78 -4.69 -5.28 -13.40
N TYR A 79 -4.71 -6.60 -13.42
CA TYR A 79 -4.77 -7.37 -14.67
C TYR A 79 -6.06 -7.08 -15.47
N TYR A 80 -7.21 -7.10 -14.80
CA TYR A 80 -8.49 -6.89 -15.48
C TYR A 80 -8.65 -5.48 -16.02
N VAL A 81 -8.32 -4.46 -15.21
CA VAL A 81 -8.37 -3.07 -15.71
C VAL A 81 -7.42 -2.86 -16.88
N SER A 82 -6.24 -3.45 -16.83
CA SER A 82 -5.26 -3.36 -17.91
C SER A 82 -5.77 -4.05 -19.20
N ARG A 83 -6.38 -5.22 -19.07
CA ARG A 83 -6.97 -5.96 -20.20
C ARG A 83 -8.06 -5.16 -20.89
N GLU A 84 -8.98 -4.58 -20.12
CA GLU A 84 -10.08 -3.81 -20.70
C GLU A 84 -9.59 -2.46 -21.26
N THR A 85 -8.70 -1.77 -20.55
CA THR A 85 -8.09 -0.50 -21.02
C THR A 85 -7.32 -0.69 -22.33
N ARG A 86 -6.61 -1.81 -22.48
CA ARG A 86 -5.81 -2.10 -23.70
C ARG A 86 -6.65 -2.19 -24.97
N ARG A 87 -7.94 -2.48 -24.86
CA ARG A 87 -8.86 -2.48 -26.02
C ARG A 87 -9.06 -1.09 -26.63
N HIS A 88 -8.76 -0.04 -25.87
CA HIS A 88 -9.01 1.34 -26.23
C HIS A 88 -7.73 2.16 -26.42
N VAL A 89 -6.67 1.85 -25.66
CA VAL A 89 -5.41 2.58 -25.68
C VAL A 89 -4.22 1.64 -25.53
N THR A 90 -3.02 2.12 -25.89
CA THR A 90 -1.75 1.38 -25.72
C THR A 90 -0.96 1.85 -24.52
N VAL A 91 -1.19 3.08 -24.08
CA VAL A 91 -0.56 3.72 -22.93
C VAL A 91 -1.64 4.30 -22.04
N ALA A 92 -1.54 4.10 -20.75
CA ALA A 92 -2.42 4.69 -19.74
C ALA A 92 -1.59 5.32 -18.62
N LEU A 93 -2.08 6.46 -18.10
CA LEU A 93 -1.55 7.06 -16.89
C LEU A 93 -2.32 6.56 -15.67
N ASN A 94 -1.62 6.37 -14.55
CA ASN A 94 -2.19 5.94 -13.28
C ASN A 94 -1.74 6.86 -12.13
N GLY A 95 -2.17 6.55 -10.91
CA GLY A 95 -1.88 7.33 -9.71
C GLY A 95 -0.89 6.66 -8.75
N ASP A 96 -0.17 5.62 -9.19
CA ASP A 96 0.79 4.92 -8.34
C ASP A 96 1.92 5.88 -7.90
N GLY A 97 2.45 5.70 -6.70
CA GLY A 97 3.43 6.60 -6.09
C GLY A 97 2.81 7.72 -5.25
N GLY A 98 1.55 8.11 -5.51
CA GLY A 98 0.92 9.19 -4.77
C GLY A 98 0.73 8.91 -3.28
N ASP A 99 0.57 7.67 -2.88
CA ASP A 99 0.50 7.26 -1.47
C ASP A 99 1.86 7.34 -0.78
N GLU A 100 2.91 6.97 -1.48
CA GLU A 100 4.29 6.95 -1.00
C GLU A 100 4.87 8.36 -0.91
N ASP A 101 4.56 9.23 -1.86
CA ASP A 101 5.08 10.60 -1.87
C ASP A 101 4.33 11.52 -0.89
N PHE A 102 3.01 11.29 -0.68
CA PHE A 102 2.13 12.20 0.04
C PHE A 102 1.41 11.58 1.23
N ALA A 103 1.92 10.48 1.77
CA ALA A 103 1.44 9.84 2.99
C ALA A 103 -0.03 9.39 2.93
N GLY A 104 -0.42 8.65 1.88
CA GLY A 104 -1.78 8.20 1.68
C GLY A 104 -2.18 6.99 2.52
N TYR A 105 -1.26 6.12 2.88
CA TYR A 105 -1.58 4.89 3.61
C TYR A 105 -1.92 5.12 5.07
N VAL A 106 -2.95 4.42 5.54
CA VAL A 106 -3.36 4.42 6.96
C VAL A 106 -2.22 4.01 7.91
N ARG A 107 -1.26 3.20 7.43
CA ARG A 107 -0.09 2.79 8.23
C ARG A 107 0.78 3.95 8.66
N TYR A 108 0.93 5.00 7.85
CA TYR A 108 1.72 6.19 8.25
C TYR A 108 1.11 6.90 9.45
N PHE A 109 -0.21 7.05 9.45
CA PHE A 109 -0.94 7.52 10.60
C PHE A 109 -0.74 6.62 11.82
N ALA A 110 -0.87 5.31 11.65
CA ALA A 110 -0.69 4.35 12.73
C ALA A 110 0.72 4.40 13.32
N MET A 111 1.76 4.53 12.48
CA MET A 111 3.15 4.68 12.90
C MET A 111 3.38 6.00 13.66
N LYS A 112 2.81 7.11 13.18
CA LYS A 112 2.88 8.41 13.88
C LYS A 112 2.19 8.34 15.24
N ALA A 113 1.03 7.69 15.33
CA ALA A 113 0.31 7.47 16.59
C ALA A 113 1.08 6.53 17.53
N ALA A 114 1.75 5.52 17.01
CA ALA A 114 2.56 4.60 17.79
C ALA A 114 3.73 5.29 18.51
N ARG A 115 4.33 6.32 17.93
CA ARG A 115 5.34 7.14 18.64
C ARG A 115 4.78 7.84 19.88
N LEU A 116 3.53 8.30 19.81
CA LEU A 116 2.86 8.87 21.00
C LEU A 116 2.59 7.78 22.04
N TYR A 117 2.18 6.58 21.58
CA TYR A 117 2.01 5.43 22.46
C TYR A 117 3.33 4.99 23.12
N ASP A 118 4.48 5.18 22.48
CA ASP A 118 5.80 4.86 23.06
C ASP A 118 6.09 5.66 24.34
N ALA A 119 5.55 6.86 24.47
CA ALA A 119 5.65 7.67 25.69
C ALA A 119 4.79 7.16 26.86
N VAL A 120 3.87 6.20 26.62
CA VAL A 120 3.03 5.63 27.68
C VAL A 120 3.86 4.71 28.57
N PRO A 121 3.78 4.84 29.92
CA PRO A 121 4.51 3.96 30.85
C PRO A 121 4.20 2.47 30.66
N GLY A 122 5.23 1.61 30.77
CA GLY A 122 5.10 0.16 30.52
C GLY A 122 3.98 -0.57 31.28
N PRO A 123 3.72 -0.28 32.58
CA PRO A 123 2.60 -0.86 33.30
C PRO A 123 1.25 -0.53 32.65
N LEU A 124 1.06 0.72 32.21
CA LEU A 124 -0.18 1.16 31.57
C LEU A 124 -0.35 0.51 30.18
N LYS A 125 0.75 0.36 29.42
CA LYS A 125 0.74 -0.40 28.15
C LYS A 125 0.23 -1.83 28.35
N ARG A 126 0.68 -2.51 29.41
CA ARG A 126 0.23 -3.89 29.73
C ARG A 126 -1.26 -3.95 30.02
N VAL A 127 -1.79 -2.99 30.77
CA VAL A 127 -3.23 -2.92 31.06
C VAL A 127 -4.04 -2.66 29.77
N ILE A 128 -3.59 -1.74 28.92
CA ILE A 128 -4.23 -1.46 27.62
C ILE A 128 -4.23 -2.70 26.72
N MET A 129 -3.12 -3.41 26.67
CA MET A 129 -3.00 -4.64 25.87
C MET A 129 -3.92 -5.74 26.38
N ALA A 130 -3.90 -6.01 27.70
CA ALA A 130 -4.79 -7.00 28.31
C ALA A 130 -6.27 -6.66 28.06
N GLY A 131 -6.65 -5.38 28.19
CA GLY A 131 -8.01 -4.93 27.90
C GLY A 131 -8.39 -5.11 26.41
N ALA A 132 -7.45 -4.93 25.50
CA ALA A 132 -7.69 -5.09 24.07
C ALA A 132 -7.94 -6.57 23.66
N GLU A 133 -7.38 -7.53 24.37
CA GLU A 133 -7.61 -8.96 24.13
C GLU A 133 -9.04 -9.39 24.47
N TYR A 134 -9.66 -8.77 25.46
CA TYR A 134 -11.05 -9.05 25.84
C TYR A 134 -12.08 -8.44 24.88
N LEU A 135 -11.68 -7.56 23.96
CA LEU A 135 -12.60 -7.01 22.97
C LEU A 135 -13.00 -8.11 21.97
N PRO A 136 -14.32 -8.32 21.73
CA PRO A 136 -14.78 -9.38 20.84
C PRO A 136 -14.21 -9.17 19.43
N GLU A 137 -13.68 -10.23 18.84
CA GLU A 137 -13.38 -10.24 17.42
C GLU A 137 -14.72 -10.39 16.68
N LYS A 138 -15.32 -9.26 16.30
CA LYS A 138 -16.37 -9.32 15.30
C LYS A 138 -15.73 -9.63 13.97
N ASP A 139 -16.24 -10.66 13.31
CA ASP A 139 -15.75 -11.29 12.08
C ASP A 139 -15.73 -10.39 10.82
N ALA A 140 -15.70 -9.07 10.98
CA ALA A 140 -15.59 -8.16 9.86
C ALA A 140 -14.12 -7.72 9.69
N PRO A 141 -13.39 -8.29 8.71
CA PRO A 141 -12.10 -7.77 8.31
C PRO A 141 -12.21 -6.26 8.04
N PHE A 142 -11.19 -5.49 8.45
CA PHE A 142 -11.14 -4.03 8.30
C PHE A 142 -12.08 -3.22 9.22
N SER A 143 -12.73 -3.82 10.21
CA SER A 143 -13.45 -3.06 11.25
C SER A 143 -12.49 -2.15 12.04
N THR A 144 -13.04 -1.06 12.63
CA THR A 144 -12.25 -0.15 13.48
C THR A 144 -11.59 -0.90 14.64
N LEU A 145 -12.27 -1.90 15.19
CA LEU A 145 -11.75 -2.72 16.28
C LEU A 145 -10.60 -3.62 15.82
N TRP A 146 -10.71 -4.24 14.64
CA TRP A 146 -9.65 -5.02 14.04
C TRP A 146 -8.40 -4.15 13.79
N LYS A 147 -8.58 -2.93 13.25
CA LYS A 147 -7.49 -1.96 13.06
C LYS A 147 -6.84 -1.56 14.38
N ALA A 148 -7.65 -1.32 15.42
CA ALA A 148 -7.13 -0.97 16.75
C ALA A 148 -6.33 -2.13 17.38
N LYS A 149 -6.81 -3.36 17.31
CA LYS A 149 -6.07 -4.53 17.79
C LYS A 149 -4.75 -4.73 17.03
N ARG A 150 -4.77 -4.61 15.69
CA ARG A 150 -3.57 -4.70 14.87
C ARG A 150 -2.55 -3.59 15.23
N PHE A 151 -3.04 -2.38 15.47
CA PHE A 151 -2.23 -1.26 15.96
C PHE A 151 -1.59 -1.58 17.31
N LEU A 152 -2.36 -2.02 18.31
CA LEU A 152 -1.86 -2.34 19.63
C LEU A 152 -0.84 -3.49 19.59
N ARG A 153 -1.09 -4.53 18.80
CA ARG A 153 -0.14 -5.63 18.58
C ARG A 153 1.17 -5.15 17.92
N SER A 154 1.11 -4.20 17.00
CA SER A 154 2.32 -3.59 16.41
C SER A 154 3.06 -2.69 17.40
N GLY A 155 2.35 -2.08 18.35
CA GLY A 155 2.91 -1.24 19.41
C GLY A 155 3.80 -1.96 20.43
N ILE A 156 3.84 -3.31 20.40
CA ILE A 156 4.77 -4.11 21.22
C ILE A 156 6.23 -3.87 20.76
N PHE A 157 6.44 -3.64 19.48
CA PHE A 157 7.77 -3.41 18.92
C PHE A 157 8.20 -1.98 19.16
N THR A 158 9.33 -1.81 19.84
CA THR A 158 9.98 -0.50 20.01
C THR A 158 10.82 -0.13 18.78
N ASP A 159 11.29 -1.12 18.06
CA ASP A 159 12.02 -0.93 16.81
C ASP A 159 11.07 -0.51 15.67
N VAL A 160 11.40 0.59 15.02
CA VAL A 160 10.54 1.19 13.98
C VAL A 160 10.39 0.30 12.76
N SER A 161 11.45 -0.40 12.36
CA SER A 161 11.43 -1.28 11.18
C SER A 161 10.60 -2.53 11.40
N GLN A 162 10.67 -3.14 12.61
CA GLN A 162 9.83 -4.27 12.96
C GLN A 162 8.35 -3.87 13.04
N ARG A 163 8.07 -2.68 13.59
CA ARG A 163 6.72 -2.13 13.63
C ARG A 163 6.17 -1.89 12.22
N HIS A 164 6.98 -1.32 11.34
CA HIS A 164 6.60 -1.09 9.95
C HIS A 164 6.35 -2.41 9.22
N LEU A 165 7.26 -3.38 9.37
CA LEU A 165 7.08 -4.73 8.82
C LEU A 165 5.74 -5.35 9.23
N LYS A 166 5.40 -5.28 10.53
CA LYS A 166 4.12 -5.84 11.03
C LYS A 166 2.88 -5.19 10.42
N MET A 167 3.00 -3.96 9.92
CA MET A 167 1.89 -3.27 9.25
C MET A 167 1.75 -3.62 7.77
N ILE A 168 2.82 -4.04 7.11
CA ILE A 168 2.82 -4.37 5.68
C ILE A 168 2.82 -5.86 5.37
N CYS A 169 3.34 -6.71 6.28
CA CYS A 169 3.40 -8.15 6.03
C CYS A 169 2.02 -8.82 6.17
N TYR A 170 1.78 -9.81 5.30
CA TYR A 170 0.60 -10.69 5.36
C TYR A 170 0.84 -11.86 6.30
N ILE A 171 2.05 -12.44 6.29
CA ILE A 171 2.45 -13.57 7.13
C ILE A 171 3.49 -13.06 8.12
N SER A 172 3.17 -13.14 9.41
CA SER A 172 4.09 -12.70 10.46
C SER A 172 5.27 -13.68 10.64
N GLU A 173 6.32 -13.23 11.31
CA GLU A 173 7.46 -14.11 11.65
C GLU A 173 7.03 -15.27 12.56
N GLU A 174 6.05 -15.03 13.44
CA GLU A 174 5.47 -16.06 14.28
C GLU A 174 4.71 -17.11 13.45
N ASP A 175 3.92 -16.64 12.45
CA ASP A 175 3.18 -17.52 11.55
C ASP A 175 4.14 -18.38 10.69
N LYS A 176 5.26 -17.80 10.22
CA LYS A 176 6.29 -18.51 9.45
C LYS A 176 6.88 -19.69 10.23
N GLN A 177 7.11 -19.53 11.54
CA GLN A 177 7.59 -20.63 12.38
C GLN A 177 6.64 -21.83 12.39
N GLY A 178 5.34 -21.58 12.34
CA GLY A 178 4.33 -22.63 12.22
C GLY A 178 4.23 -23.29 10.83
N LEU A 179 4.72 -22.61 9.79
CA LEU A 179 4.70 -23.10 8.41
C LEU A 179 5.93 -23.92 8.04
N TYR A 180 7.07 -23.66 8.67
CA TYR A 180 8.32 -24.34 8.35
C TYR A 180 8.42 -25.72 8.99
N THR A 181 8.99 -26.67 8.26
CA THR A 181 9.31 -27.99 8.83
C THR A 181 10.43 -27.88 9.87
N PRO A 182 10.54 -28.82 10.84
CA PRO A 182 11.63 -28.83 11.80
C PRO A 182 13.02 -28.88 11.13
N ALA A 183 13.16 -29.58 10.00
CA ALA A 183 14.40 -29.63 9.25
C ALA A 183 14.76 -28.26 8.64
N MET A 184 13.79 -27.52 8.13
CA MET A 184 13.99 -26.18 7.60
C MET A 184 14.39 -25.19 8.70
N LEU A 185 13.69 -25.23 9.84
CA LEU A 185 14.03 -24.40 11.01
C LEU A 185 15.45 -24.67 11.51
N ALA A 186 15.86 -25.96 11.57
CA ALA A 186 17.21 -26.34 11.95
C ALA A 186 18.26 -25.83 10.93
N ALA A 187 17.94 -25.88 9.63
CA ALA A 187 18.85 -25.38 8.58
C ALA A 187 18.99 -23.85 8.57
N MET A 188 17.94 -23.13 8.96
CA MET A 188 17.98 -21.65 9.10
C MET A 188 18.80 -21.21 10.32
N GLY A 189 19.04 -22.09 11.28
CA GLY A 189 19.71 -21.78 12.54
C GLY A 189 18.84 -21.06 13.53
N GLU A 190 19.31 -20.98 14.79
CA GLU A 190 18.62 -20.20 15.81
C GLU A 190 18.95 -18.73 15.63
N ARG A 191 17.90 -17.91 15.49
CA ARG A 191 18.06 -16.45 15.53
C ARG A 191 18.42 -16.03 16.95
N ARG A 192 19.44 -15.20 17.10
CA ARG A 192 19.84 -14.68 18.40
C ARG A 192 18.74 -13.82 19.00
N ALA A 193 18.57 -13.89 20.32
CA ALA A 193 17.61 -13.06 21.02
C ALA A 193 17.91 -11.57 20.77
N GLY A 194 16.91 -10.84 20.26
CA GLY A 194 17.04 -9.43 19.88
C GLY A 194 17.49 -9.17 18.44
N GLU A 195 17.82 -10.21 17.68
CA GLU A 195 18.13 -10.07 16.25
C GLU A 195 16.86 -9.76 15.44
N ARG A 196 16.94 -8.75 14.57
CA ARG A 196 15.82 -8.39 13.70
C ARG A 196 15.57 -9.48 12.66
N PRO A 197 14.31 -9.72 12.26
CA PRO A 197 14.00 -10.48 11.04
C PRO A 197 14.67 -9.87 9.80
N ASP A 198 15.08 -10.69 8.83
CA ASP A 198 15.76 -10.21 7.62
C ASP A 198 14.97 -9.13 6.88
N ALA A 199 13.65 -9.30 6.77
CA ALA A 199 12.77 -8.29 6.19
C ALA A 199 12.75 -6.98 7.01
N ALA A 200 12.85 -7.05 8.35
CA ALA A 200 12.97 -5.86 9.18
C ALA A 200 14.33 -5.18 9.05
N ASN A 201 15.41 -5.95 8.81
CA ASN A 201 16.72 -5.39 8.49
C ASN A 201 16.68 -4.64 7.15
N TYR A 202 16.03 -5.19 6.14
CA TYR A 202 15.85 -4.53 4.86
C TYR A 202 15.15 -3.16 5.02
N LEU A 203 14.04 -3.12 5.77
CA LEU A 203 13.36 -1.87 6.09
C LEU A 203 14.23 -0.92 6.95
N ALA A 204 15.01 -1.45 7.89
CA ALA A 204 15.89 -0.65 8.73
C ALA A 204 16.92 0.16 7.93
N HIS A 205 17.44 -0.39 6.84
CA HIS A 205 18.33 0.34 5.94
C HIS A 205 17.64 1.59 5.36
N GLY A 206 16.36 1.50 4.96
CA GLY A 206 15.59 2.65 4.51
C GLY A 206 15.48 3.74 5.58
N PHE A 207 15.13 3.36 6.81
CA PHE A 207 15.05 4.30 7.94
C PHE A 207 16.41 4.93 8.29
N GLU A 208 17.49 4.16 8.22
CA GLU A 208 18.85 4.66 8.48
C GLU A 208 19.32 5.66 7.43
N HIS A 209 19.05 5.41 6.14
CA HIS A 209 19.37 6.36 5.07
C HIS A 209 18.58 7.66 5.17
N ALA A 210 17.34 7.60 5.61
CA ALA A 210 16.50 8.77 5.83
C ALA A 210 16.75 9.46 7.18
N LYS A 211 17.74 9.02 7.96
CA LYS A 211 18.07 9.61 9.26
C LYS A 211 18.40 11.09 9.10
N GLY A 212 17.69 11.93 9.86
CA GLY A 212 17.81 13.39 9.76
C GLY A 212 16.61 14.06 9.11
N GLN A 213 15.80 13.32 8.38
CA GLN A 213 14.48 13.77 7.94
C GLN A 213 13.45 13.71 9.07
N ASP A 214 12.32 14.41 8.93
CA ASP A 214 11.20 14.20 9.83
C ASP A 214 10.65 12.76 9.72
N PHE A 215 9.95 12.31 10.76
CA PHE A 215 9.52 10.93 10.85
C PHE A 215 8.56 10.48 9.72
N VAL A 216 7.75 11.38 9.20
CA VAL A 216 6.85 11.07 8.09
C VAL A 216 7.69 10.81 6.84
N ASN A 217 8.62 11.69 6.52
CA ASN A 217 9.52 11.52 5.38
C ASN A 217 10.43 10.27 5.52
N GLN A 218 10.85 9.90 6.75
CA GLN A 218 11.57 8.64 6.96
C GLN A 218 10.74 7.42 6.55
N MET A 219 9.46 7.38 6.93
CA MET A 219 8.56 6.28 6.55
C MET A 219 8.32 6.24 5.04
N LEU A 220 8.04 7.40 4.43
CA LEU A 220 7.81 7.51 2.99
C LEU A 220 9.04 7.07 2.20
N TYR A 221 10.22 7.55 2.57
CA TYR A 221 11.48 7.15 1.94
C TYR A 221 11.69 5.63 2.03
N THR A 222 11.45 5.05 3.21
CA THR A 222 11.58 3.61 3.39
C THR A 222 10.67 2.85 2.43
N ASP A 223 9.41 3.26 2.29
CA ASP A 223 8.49 2.63 1.35
C ASP A 223 8.92 2.83 -0.12
N VAL A 224 9.40 4.01 -0.47
CA VAL A 224 9.88 4.31 -1.82
C VAL A 224 11.07 3.45 -2.24
N VAL A 225 11.98 3.13 -1.31
CA VAL A 225 13.16 2.32 -1.63
C VAL A 225 12.97 0.81 -1.36
N THR A 226 11.80 0.40 -0.83
CA THR A 226 11.51 -1.02 -0.52
C THR A 226 10.17 -1.46 -1.10
N TYR A 227 9.07 -1.10 -0.47
CA TYR A 227 7.72 -1.58 -0.81
C TYR A 227 7.25 -1.16 -2.21
N LEU A 228 7.55 0.07 -2.61
CA LEU A 228 7.17 0.60 -3.93
C LEU A 228 7.82 -0.21 -5.07
N PRO A 229 9.16 -0.35 -5.16
CA PRO A 229 9.78 -1.07 -6.25
C PRO A 229 9.52 -2.59 -6.19
N GLU A 230 9.58 -3.20 -5.02
CA GLU A 230 9.55 -4.66 -4.86
C GLU A 230 8.13 -5.25 -4.87
N CYS A 231 7.11 -4.43 -4.60
CA CYS A 231 5.72 -4.89 -4.55
C CYS A 231 4.85 -4.16 -5.57
N LEU A 232 4.70 -2.85 -5.45
CA LEU A 232 3.69 -2.12 -6.23
C LEU A 232 4.07 -1.99 -7.70
N MET A 233 5.34 -1.67 -7.99
CA MET A 233 5.79 -1.52 -9.38
C MET A 233 5.87 -2.87 -10.08
N VAL A 234 6.37 -3.90 -9.42
CA VAL A 234 6.33 -5.29 -9.93
C VAL A 234 4.89 -5.70 -10.26
N LYS A 235 3.95 -5.41 -9.34
CA LYS A 235 2.54 -5.71 -9.57
C LYS A 235 2.01 -5.04 -10.82
N MET A 236 2.19 -3.73 -10.91
CA MET A 236 1.58 -2.94 -11.98
C MET A 236 2.21 -3.23 -13.33
N ASP A 237 3.53 -3.31 -13.38
CA ASP A 237 4.27 -3.60 -14.61
C ASP A 237 3.89 -4.97 -15.18
N ILE A 238 3.97 -6.03 -14.38
CA ILE A 238 3.67 -7.39 -14.85
C ILE A 238 2.19 -7.52 -15.24
N ALA A 239 1.25 -7.00 -14.43
CA ALA A 239 -0.17 -7.11 -14.72
C ALA A 239 -0.56 -6.32 -15.99
N SER A 240 0.02 -5.15 -16.22
CA SER A 240 -0.26 -4.33 -17.39
C SER A 240 0.41 -4.92 -18.64
N MET A 241 1.68 -5.31 -18.53
CA MET A 241 2.44 -5.88 -19.65
C MET A 241 1.94 -7.26 -20.08
N ALA A 242 1.37 -8.06 -19.17
CA ALA A 242 0.65 -9.29 -19.52
C ALA A 242 -0.51 -9.04 -20.50
N ASN A 243 -0.99 -7.80 -20.57
CA ASN A 243 -2.03 -7.34 -21.49
C ASN A 243 -1.50 -6.40 -22.60
N SER A 244 -0.18 -6.22 -22.71
CA SER A 244 0.46 -5.30 -23.67
C SER A 244 0.00 -3.84 -23.51
N LEU A 245 -0.33 -3.42 -22.28
CA LEU A 245 -0.64 -2.06 -21.91
C LEU A 245 0.58 -1.45 -21.22
N GLU A 246 1.05 -0.30 -21.70
CA GLU A 246 2.08 0.46 -21.00
C GLU A 246 1.41 1.35 -19.92
N ALA A 247 1.75 1.14 -18.67
CA ALA A 247 1.30 1.97 -17.57
C ALA A 247 2.41 2.96 -17.16
N ARG A 248 2.05 4.23 -17.01
CA ARG A 248 2.96 5.29 -16.56
C ARG A 248 2.39 6.02 -15.37
N SER A 249 3.22 6.30 -14.39
CA SER A 249 2.85 7.01 -13.15
C SER A 249 3.52 8.38 -13.08
N PRO A 250 2.78 9.48 -13.32
CA PRO A 250 3.33 10.83 -13.19
C PRO A 250 3.84 11.14 -11.77
N PHE A 251 3.29 10.53 -10.73
CA PHE A 251 3.77 10.68 -9.36
C PHE A 251 5.17 10.11 -9.13
N LEU A 252 5.61 9.17 -9.97
CA LEU A 252 6.95 8.59 -9.92
C LEU A 252 7.97 9.31 -10.79
N ASP A 253 7.60 10.47 -11.36
CA ASP A 253 8.57 11.37 -11.96
C ASP A 253 9.56 11.86 -10.89
N HIS A 254 10.86 11.71 -11.18
CA HIS A 254 11.91 11.98 -10.20
C HIS A 254 11.91 13.43 -9.70
N GLU A 255 11.57 14.40 -10.56
CA GLU A 255 11.49 15.82 -10.17
C GLU A 255 10.33 16.04 -9.17
N LEU A 256 9.19 15.39 -9.43
CA LEU A 256 8.05 15.45 -8.51
C LEU A 256 8.35 14.74 -7.18
N MET A 257 8.98 13.58 -7.23
CA MET A 257 9.39 12.84 -6.03
C MET A 257 10.39 13.65 -5.19
N GLU A 258 11.41 14.23 -5.82
CA GLU A 258 12.37 15.09 -5.13
C GLU A 258 11.70 16.31 -4.50
N LEU A 259 10.77 16.95 -5.22
CA LEU A 259 9.97 18.04 -4.68
C LEU A 259 9.16 17.59 -3.47
N ALA A 260 8.47 16.45 -3.57
CA ALA A 260 7.70 15.88 -2.49
C ALA A 260 8.57 15.63 -1.26
N PHE A 261 9.76 15.06 -1.41
CA PHE A 261 10.67 14.77 -0.27
C PHE A 261 11.33 16.02 0.34
N ARG A 262 11.32 17.16 -0.36
CA ARG A 262 11.70 18.48 0.21
C ARG A 262 10.59 19.08 1.07
N MET A 263 9.34 18.63 0.91
CA MET A 263 8.22 19.14 1.70
C MET A 263 8.24 18.58 3.13
N PRO A 264 7.91 19.40 4.14
CA PRO A 264 7.73 18.90 5.51
C PRO A 264 6.67 17.79 5.59
N GLY A 265 6.94 16.75 6.35
CA GLY A 265 6.01 15.63 6.52
C GLY A 265 4.62 16.02 7.05
N ASP A 266 4.54 17.09 7.85
CA ASP A 266 3.26 17.60 8.34
C ASP A 266 2.38 18.24 7.26
N TRP A 267 2.93 18.60 6.10
CA TRP A 267 2.15 19.02 4.93
C TRP A 267 1.50 17.82 4.23
N LYS A 268 2.08 16.65 4.36
CA LYS A 268 1.59 15.39 3.78
C LYS A 268 0.62 14.67 4.73
N LEU A 269 1.00 14.58 6.01
CA LEU A 269 0.23 13.91 7.06
C LEU A 269 -0.05 14.87 8.22
N LYS A 270 -1.12 15.64 8.10
CA LYS A 270 -1.49 16.67 9.09
C LYS A 270 -2.12 16.05 10.34
N GLY A 271 -1.46 16.24 11.48
CA GLY A 271 -1.92 15.71 12.76
C GLY A 271 -2.07 14.18 12.73
N LEU A 272 -3.23 13.71 13.16
CA LEU A 272 -3.61 12.29 13.17
C LEU A 272 -4.79 11.96 12.22
N ARG A 273 -5.16 12.83 11.29
CA ARG A 273 -6.36 12.61 10.43
C ARG A 273 -6.19 13.03 8.97
N GLY A 274 -5.24 13.90 8.66
CA GLY A 274 -5.10 14.45 7.31
C GLY A 274 -4.09 13.67 6.49
N HIS A 275 -4.55 12.70 5.70
CA HIS A 275 -3.75 12.03 4.66
C HIS A 275 -3.69 12.92 3.42
N LYS A 276 -2.56 12.92 2.72
CA LYS A 276 -2.37 13.68 1.47
C LYS A 276 -2.86 15.12 1.60
N TRP A 277 -2.56 15.75 2.73
CA TRP A 277 -3.17 17.02 3.11
C TRP A 277 -2.91 18.14 2.11
N ILE A 278 -1.76 18.11 1.43
CA ILE A 278 -1.38 19.12 0.45
C ILE A 278 -2.03 18.88 -0.92
N LEU A 279 -2.41 17.65 -1.24
CA LEU A 279 -3.13 17.30 -2.46
C LEU A 279 -4.63 17.54 -2.34
#